data_9469e6ab3861513e37c6ec53a6ef966a
#
_entry.id   9469e6ab3861513e37c6ec53a6ef966a
#
_cell.length_a   1.000
_cell.length_b   1.000
_cell.length_c   1.000
_cell.angle_alpha   90.00
_cell.angle_beta   90.00
_cell.angle_gamma   90.00
#
_symmetry.space_group_name_H-M   'P 1'
#
loop_
_entity.id
_entity.type
_entity.pdbx_description
1 polymer ?
#
loop_
_entity_poly.entity_id
_entity_poly.type
_entity_poly.pdbx_seq_one_letter_code
_entity_poly.pdbx_strand_id
1 'polypeptide(L)'
;MHMINRIERWICVLLLVAIVFLVFSAAIMRSVGYPIIWSVDVAQLLFAWLAMLAANQTFHHGQHACVDIVTRRLTPVYREVLFTVLDVVMIAVLCVLFWFGIELFLANPQRTLGSTEIGYQWVTLSVPVGAGLMIITLCARLIGRHHREPTETGL
;
A
#
# COMPACT_ATOMS: atom_id res chain seq x y z
N MET A 1 -14.55 -4.74 10.32
CA MET A 1 -13.70 -4.52 9.14
C MET A 1 -14.20 -3.39 8.21
N HIS A 2 -15.51 -3.19 8.00
CA HIS A 2 -16.02 -2.13 7.12
C HIS A 2 -15.67 -0.69 7.53
N MET A 3 -15.54 -0.40 8.82
CA MET A 3 -15.19 0.95 9.30
C MET A 3 -13.73 1.30 8.99
N ILE A 4 -12.79 0.38 9.20
CA ILE A 4 -11.36 0.60 8.94
C ILE A 4 -11.12 0.91 7.47
N ASN A 5 -11.71 0.11 6.56
CA ASN A 5 -11.60 0.32 5.11
C ASN A 5 -12.22 1.66 4.66
N ARG A 6 -13.28 2.12 5.34
CA ARG A 6 -13.90 3.41 5.04
C ARG A 6 -13.00 4.58 5.45
N ILE A 7 -12.41 4.49 6.64
CA ILE A 7 -11.47 5.50 7.16
C ILE A 7 -10.23 5.58 6.26
N GLU A 8 -9.63 4.44 5.94
CA GLU A 8 -8.45 4.37 5.06
C GLU A 8 -8.72 4.98 3.68
N ARG A 9 -9.89 4.72 3.10
CA ARG A 9 -10.31 5.33 1.83
C ARG A 9 -10.41 6.85 1.92
N TRP A 10 -11.00 7.38 3.00
CA TRP A 10 -11.10 8.82 3.20
C TRP A 10 -9.73 9.46 3.39
N ILE A 11 -8.81 8.79 4.11
CA ILE A 11 -7.42 9.23 4.25
C ILE A 11 -6.73 9.28 2.87
N CYS A 12 -6.88 8.25 2.04
CA CYS A 12 -6.32 8.24 0.69
C CYS A 12 -6.86 9.38 -0.18
N VAL A 13 -8.17 9.64 -0.13
CA VAL A 13 -8.78 10.75 -0.89
C VAL A 13 -8.25 12.10 -0.40
N LEU A 14 -8.17 12.29 0.92
CA LEU A 14 -7.65 13.53 1.50
C LEU A 14 -6.18 13.76 1.14
N LEU A 15 -5.34 12.73 1.22
CA LEU A 15 -3.94 12.79 0.80
C LEU A 15 -3.82 13.15 -0.68
N LEU A 16 -4.63 12.52 -1.54
CA LEU A 16 -4.63 12.80 -2.97
C LEU A 16 -4.99 14.25 -3.26
N VAL A 17 -6.06 14.78 -2.64
CA VAL A 17 -6.48 16.18 -2.78
C VAL A 17 -5.39 17.13 -2.31
N ALA A 18 -4.74 16.82 -1.17
CA ALA A 18 -3.64 17.63 -0.65
C ALA A 18 -2.44 17.65 -1.61
N ILE A 19 -2.07 16.50 -2.19
CA ILE A 19 -0.97 16.40 -3.18
C ILE A 19 -1.29 17.26 -4.41
N VAL A 20 -2.50 17.10 -4.96
CA VAL A 20 -2.93 17.86 -6.14
C VAL A 20 -2.89 19.36 -5.86
N PHE A 21 -3.41 19.80 -4.71
CA PHE A 21 -3.39 21.21 -4.31
C PHE A 21 -1.96 21.74 -4.16
N LEU A 22 -1.05 21.00 -3.51
CA LEU A 22 0.34 21.39 -3.31
C LEU A 22 1.08 21.53 -4.66
N VAL A 23 0.94 20.51 -5.52
CA VAL A 23 1.63 20.50 -6.82
C VAL A 23 1.07 21.59 -7.73
N PHE A 24 -0.25 21.79 -7.75
CA PHE A 24 -0.89 22.84 -8.54
C PHE A 24 -0.47 24.24 -8.06
N SER A 25 -0.48 24.47 -6.75
CA SER A 25 -0.02 25.73 -6.16
C SER A 25 1.45 26.01 -6.48
N ALA A 26 2.31 24.99 -6.41
CA ALA A 26 3.72 25.10 -6.79
C ALA A 26 3.90 25.47 -8.25
N ALA A 27 3.10 24.88 -9.15
CA ALA A 27 3.16 25.18 -10.58
C ALA A 27 2.76 26.65 -10.88
N ILE A 28 1.69 27.14 -10.25
CA ILE A 28 1.25 28.53 -10.40
C ILE A 28 2.32 29.50 -9.86
N MET A 29 2.81 29.28 -8.64
CA MET A 29 3.80 30.15 -8.02
C MET A 29 5.12 30.19 -8.79
N ARG A 30 5.50 29.06 -9.38
CA ARG A 30 6.65 28.99 -10.29
C ARG A 30 6.44 29.84 -11.55
N SER A 31 5.23 29.87 -12.10
CA SER A 31 4.89 30.68 -13.29
C SER A 31 4.93 32.18 -13.00
N VAL A 32 4.66 32.60 -11.76
CA VAL A 32 4.68 33.97 -11.27
C VAL A 32 6.11 34.44 -10.87
N GLY A 33 7.08 33.49 -10.86
CA GLY A 33 8.47 33.79 -10.50
C GLY A 33 8.81 33.63 -9.00
N TYR A 34 7.87 33.17 -8.20
CA TYR A 34 8.06 32.87 -6.74
C TYR A 34 7.94 31.38 -6.46
N PRO A 35 8.96 30.54 -6.78
CA PRO A 35 8.87 29.09 -6.62
C PRO A 35 8.78 28.69 -5.15
N ILE A 36 7.76 27.88 -4.82
CA ILE A 36 7.61 27.25 -3.49
C ILE A 36 8.33 25.90 -3.52
N ILE A 37 9.61 25.89 -3.15
CA ILE A 37 10.47 24.71 -3.29
C ILE A 37 10.04 23.59 -2.34
N TRP A 38 9.66 23.91 -1.10
CA TRP A 38 9.27 22.94 -0.07
C TRP A 38 7.97 22.16 -0.39
N SER A 39 7.11 22.71 -1.25
CA SER A 39 5.83 22.06 -1.55
C SER A 39 5.99 20.74 -2.31
N VAL A 40 7.04 20.63 -3.13
CA VAL A 40 7.36 19.40 -3.87
C VAL A 40 7.83 18.31 -2.92
N ASP A 41 8.65 18.67 -1.93
CA ASP A 41 9.16 17.74 -0.92
C ASP A 41 8.02 17.17 -0.06
N VAL A 42 7.09 18.05 0.36
CA VAL A 42 5.89 17.62 1.11
C VAL A 42 4.97 16.76 0.25
N ALA A 43 4.78 17.11 -1.01
CA ALA A 43 3.98 16.31 -1.94
C ALA A 43 4.58 14.91 -2.14
N GLN A 44 5.90 14.79 -2.22
CA GLN A 44 6.61 13.51 -2.31
C GLN A 44 6.40 12.65 -1.04
N LEU A 45 6.47 13.27 0.15
CA LEU A 45 6.18 12.58 1.40
C LEU A 45 4.76 12.03 1.44
N LEU A 46 3.77 12.89 1.12
CA LEU A 46 2.36 12.49 1.11
C LEU A 46 2.09 11.42 0.06
N PHE A 47 2.76 11.48 -1.11
CA PHE A 47 2.62 10.49 -2.16
C PHE A 47 3.14 9.10 -1.74
N ALA A 48 4.27 9.04 -1.02
CA ALA A 48 4.78 7.78 -0.50
C ALA A 48 3.77 7.10 0.45
N TRP A 49 3.17 7.86 1.36
CA TRP A 49 2.12 7.36 2.25
C TRP A 49 0.85 6.97 1.50
N LEU A 50 0.42 7.79 0.55
CA LEU A 50 -0.74 7.49 -0.30
C LEU A 50 -0.56 6.19 -1.07
N ALA A 51 0.61 6.00 -1.69
CA ALA A 51 0.90 4.81 -2.49
C ALA A 51 0.82 3.53 -1.67
N MET A 52 1.36 3.53 -0.44
CA MET A 52 1.34 2.37 0.44
C MET A 52 -0.07 2.07 0.99
N LEU A 53 -0.82 3.09 1.39
CA LEU A 53 -2.20 2.93 1.85
C LEU A 53 -3.13 2.49 0.71
N ALA A 54 -2.98 3.07 -0.49
CA ALA A 54 -3.76 2.67 -1.66
C ALA A 54 -3.46 1.23 -2.09
N ALA A 55 -2.20 0.80 -2.02
CA ALA A 55 -1.83 -0.58 -2.26
C ALA A 55 -2.52 -1.54 -1.27
N ASN A 56 -2.54 -1.21 0.03
CA ASN A 56 -3.26 -2.00 1.05
C ASN A 56 -4.77 -2.10 0.74
N GLN A 57 -5.40 -1.00 0.32
CA GLN A 57 -6.82 -1.00 -0.10
C GLN A 57 -7.08 -1.95 -1.27
N THR A 58 -6.15 -2.04 -2.21
CA THR A 58 -6.24 -2.93 -3.36
C THR A 58 -6.29 -4.40 -2.92
N PHE A 59 -5.55 -4.77 -1.89
CA PHE A 59 -5.61 -6.12 -1.30
C PHE A 59 -6.96 -6.42 -0.63
N HIS A 60 -7.61 -5.44 -0.02
CA HIS A 60 -8.93 -5.62 0.59
C HIS A 60 -10.04 -5.90 -0.42
N HIS A 61 -9.97 -5.34 -1.63
CA HIS A 61 -11.03 -5.46 -2.65
C HIS A 61 -10.91 -6.72 -3.54
N GLY A 62 -10.04 -7.67 -3.17
CA GLY A 62 -10.01 -8.98 -3.81
C GLY A 62 -9.50 -8.95 -5.25
N GLN A 63 -8.36 -8.40 -5.48
CA GLN A 63 -7.69 -8.25 -6.77
C GLN A 63 -7.26 -9.56 -7.44
N HIS A 64 -8.05 -10.61 -7.28
CA HIS A 64 -7.89 -11.79 -8.11
C HIS A 64 -8.61 -11.65 -9.48
N ALA A 65 -9.14 -10.46 -9.80
CA ALA A 65 -9.81 -10.20 -11.08
C ALA A 65 -8.93 -10.48 -12.30
N CYS A 66 -7.62 -10.19 -12.21
CA CYS A 66 -6.68 -10.51 -13.29
C CYS A 66 -6.41 -12.01 -13.39
N VAL A 67 -6.49 -12.74 -12.27
CA VAL A 67 -6.27 -14.19 -12.23
C VAL A 67 -7.53 -14.92 -12.65
N ASP A 68 -8.72 -14.33 -12.51
CA ASP A 68 -10.00 -14.95 -12.90
C ASP A 68 -10.07 -15.31 -14.39
N ILE A 69 -9.40 -14.54 -15.25
CA ILE A 69 -9.34 -14.86 -16.70
C ILE A 69 -8.55 -16.15 -16.93
N VAL A 70 -7.48 -16.38 -16.17
CA VAL A 70 -6.64 -17.58 -16.27
C VAL A 70 -7.30 -18.77 -15.57
N THR A 71 -7.94 -18.53 -14.43
CA THR A 71 -8.50 -19.59 -13.57
C THR A 71 -9.85 -20.10 -14.05
N ARG A 72 -10.55 -19.38 -14.95
CA ARG A 72 -11.78 -19.88 -15.59
C ARG A 72 -11.59 -21.17 -16.39
N ARG A 73 -10.35 -21.50 -16.77
CA ARG A 73 -10.01 -22.72 -17.52
C ARG A 73 -9.40 -23.82 -16.65
N LEU A 74 -9.18 -23.56 -15.35
CA LEU A 74 -8.61 -24.54 -14.42
C LEU A 74 -9.70 -25.23 -13.60
N THR A 75 -9.46 -26.51 -13.26
CA THR A 75 -10.31 -27.23 -12.31
C THR A 75 -10.24 -26.60 -10.92
N PRO A 76 -11.31 -26.68 -10.11
CA PRO A 76 -11.43 -25.98 -8.84
C PRO A 76 -10.25 -26.24 -7.87
N VAL A 77 -9.69 -27.46 -7.87
CA VAL A 77 -8.55 -27.83 -7.02
C VAL A 77 -7.27 -27.08 -7.41
N TYR A 78 -6.93 -27.00 -8.69
CA TYR A 78 -5.75 -26.24 -9.14
C TYR A 78 -5.89 -24.74 -8.92
N ARG A 79 -7.12 -24.24 -8.97
CA ARG A 79 -7.43 -22.85 -8.68
C ARG A 79 -7.11 -22.49 -7.23
N GLU A 80 -7.49 -23.32 -6.26
CA GLU A 80 -7.20 -23.09 -4.84
C GLU A 80 -5.71 -23.12 -4.54
N VAL A 81 -5.00 -24.12 -5.06
CA VAL A 81 -3.55 -24.23 -4.90
C VAL A 81 -2.84 -23.00 -5.48
N LEU A 82 -3.24 -22.55 -6.68
CA LEU A 82 -2.66 -21.37 -7.31
C LEU A 82 -2.84 -20.11 -6.45
N PHE A 83 -4.05 -19.88 -5.91
CA PHE A 83 -4.30 -18.73 -5.06
C PHE A 83 -3.49 -18.78 -3.76
N THR A 84 -3.36 -19.96 -3.15
CA THR A 84 -2.57 -20.13 -1.94
C THR A 84 -1.09 -19.87 -2.22
N VAL A 85 -0.56 -20.39 -3.31
CA VAL A 85 0.84 -20.13 -3.72
C VAL A 85 1.09 -18.65 -3.97
N LEU A 86 0.18 -17.97 -4.67
CA LEU A 86 0.28 -16.53 -4.90
C LEU A 86 0.25 -15.72 -3.59
N ASP A 87 -0.65 -16.06 -2.67
CA ASP A 87 -0.73 -15.40 -1.37
C ASP A 87 0.55 -15.61 -0.55
N VAL A 88 1.14 -16.82 -0.56
CA VAL A 88 2.42 -17.12 0.11
C VAL A 88 3.57 -16.34 -0.52
N VAL A 89 3.66 -16.30 -1.84
CA VAL A 89 4.70 -15.52 -2.56
C VAL A 89 4.57 -14.04 -2.21
N MET A 90 3.35 -13.51 -2.18
CA MET A 90 3.10 -12.11 -1.82
C MET A 90 3.54 -11.81 -0.38
N ILE A 91 3.23 -12.70 0.58
CA ILE A 91 3.69 -12.54 1.96
C ILE A 91 5.22 -12.56 2.02
N ALA A 92 5.89 -13.47 1.31
CA ALA A 92 7.34 -13.52 1.27
C ALA A 92 7.96 -12.22 0.76
N VAL A 93 7.44 -11.67 -0.35
CA VAL A 93 7.87 -10.37 -0.89
C VAL A 93 7.64 -9.23 0.09
N LEU A 94 6.47 -9.19 0.74
CA LEU A 94 6.14 -8.16 1.73
C LEU A 94 7.03 -8.26 2.98
N CYS A 95 7.41 -9.46 3.43
CA CYS A 95 8.35 -9.65 4.53
C CYS A 95 9.74 -9.12 4.16
N VAL A 96 10.19 -9.36 2.94
CA VAL A 96 11.46 -8.81 2.43
C VAL A 96 11.41 -7.28 2.38
N LEU A 97 10.33 -6.71 1.85
CA LEU A 97 10.13 -5.26 1.81
C LEU A 97 10.06 -4.64 3.22
N PHE A 98 9.41 -5.31 4.15
CA PHE A 98 9.34 -4.88 5.54
C PHE A 98 10.72 -4.84 6.19
N TRP A 99 11.51 -5.90 6.03
CA TRP A 99 12.86 -5.99 6.57
C TRP A 99 13.78 -4.91 6.01
N PHE A 100 13.90 -4.84 4.69
CA PHE A 100 14.72 -3.82 4.04
C PHE A 100 14.21 -2.40 4.25
N GLY A 101 12.91 -2.21 4.40
CA GLY A 101 12.30 -0.92 4.75
C GLY A 101 12.74 -0.43 6.12
N ILE A 102 12.84 -1.31 7.12
CA ILE A 102 13.36 -0.98 8.46
C ILE A 102 14.86 -0.69 8.38
N GLU A 103 15.63 -1.51 7.68
CA GLU A 103 17.06 -1.29 7.51
C GLU A 103 17.35 0.05 6.86
N LEU A 104 16.62 0.40 5.79
CA LEU A 104 16.75 1.68 5.12
C LEU A 104 16.34 2.87 5.99
N PHE A 105 15.31 2.70 6.84
CA PHE A 105 14.90 3.71 7.82
C PHE A 105 16.02 4.00 8.82
N LEU A 106 16.73 2.97 9.29
CA LEU A 106 17.79 3.09 10.29
C LEU A 106 19.12 3.53 9.67
N ALA A 107 19.37 3.25 8.39
CA ALA A 107 20.66 3.50 7.75
C ALA A 107 20.99 4.98 7.51
N ASN A 108 19.97 5.83 7.35
CA ASN A 108 20.17 7.23 6.93
C ASN A 108 19.44 8.26 7.81
N PRO A 109 19.74 8.40 9.11
CA PRO A 109 19.05 9.32 10.00
C PRO A 109 19.30 10.80 9.67
N GLN A 110 20.40 11.13 9.00
CA GLN A 110 20.86 12.49 8.71
C GLN A 110 20.38 13.03 7.34
N ARG A 111 19.74 12.19 6.53
CA ARG A 111 19.31 12.60 5.18
C ARG A 111 18.02 13.40 5.25
N THR A 112 18.03 14.60 4.69
CA THR A 112 16.84 15.46 4.56
C THR A 112 16.25 15.38 3.17
N LEU A 113 14.94 15.71 3.04
CA LEU A 113 14.27 15.86 1.77
C LEU A 113 14.69 17.22 1.13
N GLY A 114 15.28 17.16 -0.05
CA GLY A 114 15.51 18.32 -0.92
C GLY A 114 15.93 19.60 -0.19
N SER A 115 15.04 20.57 -0.18
CA SER A 115 15.23 21.90 0.43
C SER A 115 14.59 22.05 1.80
N THR A 116 13.86 21.05 2.29
CA THR A 116 13.23 21.06 3.61
C THR A 116 14.12 20.32 4.61
N GLU A 117 14.12 20.78 5.87
CA GLU A 117 14.78 20.08 6.99
C GLU A 117 14.03 18.80 7.40
N ILE A 118 12.99 18.42 6.67
CA ILE A 118 12.23 17.18 6.92
C ILE A 118 13.13 15.99 6.64
N GLY A 119 13.32 15.14 7.63
CA GLY A 119 14.11 13.91 7.50
C GLY A 119 13.51 12.96 6.44
N TYR A 120 14.34 12.47 5.54
CA TYR A 120 13.96 11.46 4.54
C TYR A 120 13.40 10.17 5.17
N GLN A 121 13.69 9.95 6.44
CA GLN A 121 13.18 8.85 7.24
C GLN A 121 11.65 8.73 7.22
N TRP A 122 10.92 9.85 7.20
CA TRP A 122 9.46 9.85 7.16
C TRP A 122 8.89 9.30 5.86
N VAL A 123 9.59 9.51 4.74
CA VAL A 123 9.24 8.88 3.45
C VAL A 123 9.51 7.38 3.49
N THR A 124 10.69 7.01 4.00
CA THR A 124 11.11 5.61 4.08
C THR A 124 10.24 4.80 5.04
N LEU A 125 9.76 5.42 6.14
CA LEU A 125 8.88 4.80 7.12
C LEU A 125 7.55 4.32 6.51
N SER A 126 7.08 4.96 5.44
CA SER A 126 5.85 4.53 4.75
C SER A 126 5.93 3.10 4.23
N VAL A 127 7.13 2.64 3.83
CA VAL A 127 7.35 1.30 3.26
C VAL A 127 7.13 0.19 4.30
N PRO A 128 7.84 0.15 5.45
CA PRO A 128 7.62 -0.89 6.45
C PRO A 128 6.22 -0.82 7.06
N VAL A 129 5.66 0.38 7.28
CA VAL A 129 4.29 0.52 7.80
C VAL A 129 3.28 -0.04 6.81
N GLY A 130 3.38 0.33 5.53
CA GLY A 130 2.50 -0.17 4.49
C GLY A 130 2.63 -1.68 4.28
N ALA A 131 3.87 -2.20 4.21
CA ALA A 131 4.12 -3.64 4.08
C ALA A 131 3.55 -4.41 5.30
N GLY A 132 3.72 -3.89 6.52
CA GLY A 132 3.15 -4.48 7.73
C GLY A 132 1.62 -4.56 7.70
N LEU A 133 0.94 -3.47 7.29
CA LEU A 133 -0.51 -3.45 7.12
C LEU A 133 -0.98 -4.48 6.07
N MET A 134 -0.27 -4.59 4.94
CA MET A 134 -0.57 -5.57 3.91
C MET A 134 -0.39 -7.00 4.39
N ILE A 135 0.66 -7.30 5.16
CA ILE A 135 0.90 -8.62 5.75
C ILE A 135 -0.26 -8.98 6.68
N ILE A 136 -0.66 -8.07 7.58
CA ILE A 136 -1.79 -8.28 8.50
C ILE A 136 -3.07 -8.56 7.71
N THR A 137 -3.33 -7.79 6.67
CA THR A 137 -4.51 -7.96 5.80
C THR A 137 -4.52 -9.31 5.09
N LEU A 138 -3.37 -9.74 4.54
CA LEU A 138 -3.24 -11.04 3.88
C LEU A 138 -3.38 -12.21 4.87
N CYS A 139 -2.72 -12.12 6.03
CA CYS A 139 -2.83 -13.15 7.07
C CYS A 139 -4.28 -13.29 7.57
N ALA A 140 -4.96 -12.18 7.84
CA ALA A 140 -6.36 -12.19 8.25
C ALA A 140 -7.27 -12.82 7.17
N ARG A 141 -6.95 -12.61 5.90
CA ARG A 141 -7.66 -13.19 4.77
C ARG A 141 -7.43 -14.70 4.67
N LEU A 142 -6.19 -15.16 4.80
CA LEU A 142 -5.85 -16.59 4.77
C LEU A 142 -6.54 -17.36 5.90
N ILE A 143 -6.54 -16.82 7.12
CA ILE A 143 -7.22 -17.40 8.28
C ILE A 143 -8.75 -17.45 8.05
N GLY A 144 -9.33 -16.38 7.54
CA GLY A 144 -10.77 -16.31 7.24
C GLY A 144 -11.21 -17.22 6.09
N ARG A 145 -10.29 -17.58 5.18
CA ARG A 145 -10.54 -18.54 4.10
C ARG A 145 -10.54 -19.98 4.63
N HIS A 146 -9.62 -20.30 5.51
CA HIS A 146 -9.52 -21.64 6.12
C HIS A 146 -10.69 -21.95 7.07
N HIS A 147 -11.39 -20.93 7.58
CA HIS A 147 -12.54 -21.09 8.47
C HIS A 147 -13.88 -21.24 7.72
N ARG A 148 -13.90 -21.12 6.39
CA ARG A 148 -15.12 -21.26 5.56
C ARG A 148 -15.31 -22.63 4.92
N GLU A 149 -14.45 -23.60 5.19
CA GLU A 149 -14.70 -25.02 4.94
C GLU A 149 -14.76 -25.74 6.30
N PRO A 150 -15.83 -26.34 6.77
CA PRO A 150 -16.66 -27.36 6.16
C PRO A 150 -18.12 -27.31 6.62
N THR A 151 -19.07 -26.89 5.84
CA THR A 151 -20.49 -27.16 6.13
C THR A 151 -21.38 -27.17 4.88
N GLU A 152 -20.91 -27.73 3.76
CA GLU A 152 -21.83 -28.09 2.67
C GLU A 152 -21.42 -29.42 2.01
N THR A 153 -21.36 -30.47 2.81
CA THR A 153 -21.50 -31.83 2.30
C THR A 153 -22.43 -32.58 3.24
N GLY A 154 -23.71 -32.36 3.06
CA GLY A 154 -24.73 -33.09 3.81
C GLY A 154 -26.14 -32.57 3.50
N LEU A 155 -26.65 -32.85 2.30
CA LEU A 155 -28.03 -33.33 2.01
C LEU A 155 -28.17 -33.52 0.51
#